data_c3c7d17adf7d3c5cc62a84f902e1707d
#
_entry.id   c3c7d17adf7d3c5cc62a84f902e1707d
#
_cell.length_a   1.000
_cell.length_b   1.000
_cell.length_c   1.000
_cell.angle_alpha   90.00
_cell.angle_beta   90.00
_cell.angle_gamma   90.00
#
_symmetry.space_group_name_H-M   'P 1'
#
loop_
_entity.id
_entity.type
_entity.pdbx_description
1 polymer ?
#
loop_
_entity_poly.entity_id
_entity_poly.type
_entity_poly.pdbx_seq_one_letter_code
_entity_poly.pdbx_strand_id
1 'polypeptide(L)'
;MRSVRWLFVCLLLALCASLALALPEESWVCPMPDHESEIHDAAGTCPKCGMELITKADSDRRNASRRDVAILLFEGVQIIDYTGPYEVFGHAWTPDGPAFRTYTVAEKLGPITTNMGMSVNPRYTFANAPKPDILILPGGGVPPHLDNPAVMAWVKEASKDAEVVLSVCNGAFFLAKAGLLDGLEATTFAGLIEELRTAAPKARIVDDKRWVDNGKIITTAGLSSGIDGSLHVIEKLMGRGYAQRAALGMEYNWQPELNWARAALPDRLVRVDTPADLPVEPLLTQGTTDRWEKQWSVATDQNVAGLQKQVDQLLETSNKWTREPAGSWTFKDDQGRAWNGTAAVEPLAPGKLKLTMKIVRRA
;
A
#
# COMPACT_ATOMS: atom_id res chain seq x y z
N MET A 1 39.56 -20.45 -72.70
CA MET A 1 38.26 -20.18 -72.04
C MET A 1 37.89 -21.20 -70.92
N ARG A 2 38.71 -22.17 -70.55
CA ARG A 2 38.44 -23.14 -69.44
C ARG A 2 39.01 -22.71 -68.08
N SER A 3 40.06 -21.92 -68.02
CA SER A 3 40.73 -21.51 -66.81
C SER A 3 40.00 -20.41 -66.01
N VAL A 4 39.20 -19.57 -66.63
CA VAL A 4 38.45 -18.47 -66.00
C VAL A 4 37.24 -18.98 -65.21
N ARG A 5 36.62 -20.10 -65.60
CA ARG A 5 35.49 -20.71 -64.94
C ARG A 5 35.82 -21.29 -63.54
N TRP A 6 37.04 -21.80 -63.39
CA TRP A 6 37.51 -22.38 -62.08
C TRP A 6 37.81 -21.30 -61.04
N LEU A 7 38.33 -20.14 -61.47
CA LEU A 7 38.60 -19.03 -60.57
C LEU A 7 37.29 -18.41 -60.00
N PHE A 8 36.21 -18.35 -60.80
CA PHE A 8 34.94 -17.85 -60.30
C PHE A 8 34.23 -18.82 -59.35
N VAL A 9 34.35 -20.11 -59.52
CA VAL A 9 33.77 -21.12 -58.62
C VAL A 9 34.55 -21.15 -57.29
N CYS A 10 35.86 -21.00 -57.26
CA CYS A 10 36.66 -20.92 -56.04
C CYS A 10 36.44 -19.59 -55.30
N LEU A 11 36.19 -18.47 -56.00
CA LEU A 11 35.87 -17.18 -55.35
C LEU A 11 34.48 -17.20 -54.73
N LEU A 12 33.49 -17.86 -55.39
CA LEU A 12 32.16 -18.03 -54.84
C LEU A 12 32.13 -18.97 -53.61
N LEU A 13 32.94 -20.05 -53.62
CA LEU A 13 33.05 -20.93 -52.47
C LEU A 13 33.82 -20.26 -51.30
N ALA A 14 34.81 -19.41 -51.60
CA ALA A 14 35.49 -18.62 -50.55
C ALA A 14 34.61 -17.52 -49.98
N LEU A 15 33.71 -16.91 -50.77
CA LEU A 15 32.71 -15.93 -50.29
C LEU A 15 31.60 -16.62 -49.48
N CYS A 16 31.21 -17.87 -49.82
CA CYS A 16 30.25 -18.64 -49.02
C CYS A 16 30.84 -19.14 -47.69
N ALA A 17 32.15 -19.34 -47.62
CA ALA A 17 32.82 -19.77 -46.36
C ALA A 17 33.01 -18.61 -45.39
N SER A 18 33.00 -17.35 -45.82
CA SER A 18 33.09 -16.17 -44.98
C SER A 18 31.74 -15.58 -44.53
N LEU A 19 30.63 -16.17 -44.94
CA LEU A 19 29.29 -15.98 -44.39
C LEU A 19 28.93 -17.15 -43.44
N ALA A 20 29.86 -17.69 -42.69
CA ALA A 20 29.53 -18.27 -41.38
C ALA A 20 29.01 -17.07 -40.56
N LEU A 21 27.70 -16.87 -40.59
CA LEU A 21 27.00 -16.07 -39.62
C LEU A 21 27.59 -16.51 -38.26
N ALA A 22 28.41 -15.65 -37.66
CA ALA A 22 28.71 -15.79 -36.26
C ALA A 22 27.36 -15.70 -35.58
N LEU A 23 26.80 -16.83 -35.18
CA LEU A 23 25.69 -16.85 -34.24
C LEU A 23 26.12 -15.92 -33.11
N PRO A 24 25.28 -14.94 -32.70
CA PRO A 24 25.68 -14.10 -31.61
C PRO A 24 26.07 -15.02 -30.47
N GLU A 25 27.27 -14.83 -29.92
CA GLU A 25 27.77 -15.55 -28.78
C GLU A 25 26.71 -15.51 -27.71
N GLU A 26 26.15 -16.66 -27.31
CA GLU A 26 25.01 -16.73 -26.41
C GLU A 26 25.48 -16.24 -25.05
N SER A 27 25.12 -15.03 -24.67
CA SER A 27 25.47 -14.44 -23.38
C SER A 27 24.41 -14.77 -22.35
N TRP A 28 24.85 -14.96 -21.11
CA TRP A 28 24.03 -15.39 -19.99
C TRP A 28 23.99 -14.32 -18.91
N VAL A 29 22.85 -14.18 -18.24
CA VAL A 29 22.62 -13.18 -17.19
C VAL A 29 21.85 -13.80 -16.03
N CYS A 30 22.00 -13.23 -14.85
CA CYS A 30 21.17 -13.61 -13.71
C CYS A 30 19.72 -13.09 -13.89
N PRO A 31 18.69 -13.90 -13.64
CA PRO A 31 17.30 -13.43 -13.73
C PRO A 31 16.89 -12.46 -12.61
N MET A 32 17.72 -12.28 -11.58
CA MET A 32 17.48 -11.32 -10.50
C MET A 32 17.74 -9.89 -10.98
N PRO A 33 16.80 -8.93 -10.74
CA PRO A 33 16.91 -7.57 -11.23
C PRO A 33 18.21 -6.84 -10.86
N ASP A 34 18.76 -7.11 -9.68
CA ASP A 34 19.99 -6.47 -9.20
C ASP A 34 21.29 -7.09 -9.75
N HIS A 35 21.18 -8.25 -10.40
CA HIS A 35 22.32 -8.99 -10.95
C HIS A 35 22.25 -9.12 -12.49
N GLU A 36 21.17 -8.67 -13.12
CA GLU A 36 20.92 -8.81 -14.57
C GLU A 36 21.90 -8.04 -15.45
N SER A 37 22.63 -7.08 -14.88
CA SER A 37 23.67 -6.32 -15.60
C SER A 37 24.99 -7.09 -15.76
N GLU A 38 25.18 -8.20 -15.05
CA GLU A 38 26.40 -9.03 -15.16
C GLU A 38 26.21 -10.04 -16.27
N ILE A 39 27.09 -9.95 -17.27
CA ILE A 39 27.10 -10.84 -18.44
C ILE A 39 28.10 -11.97 -18.18
N HIS A 40 27.69 -13.19 -18.44
CA HIS A 40 28.49 -14.40 -18.35
C HIS A 40 28.57 -15.06 -19.71
N ASP A 41 29.70 -15.68 -20.03
CA ASP A 41 29.98 -16.30 -21.34
C ASP A 41 29.41 -17.72 -21.46
N ALA A 42 28.87 -18.30 -20.38
CA ALA A 42 28.32 -19.63 -20.35
C ALA A 42 27.15 -19.80 -19.39
N ALA A 43 26.34 -20.83 -19.62
CA ALA A 43 25.31 -21.27 -18.68
C ALA A 43 25.97 -21.67 -17.33
N GLY A 44 25.23 -21.48 -16.25
CA GLY A 44 25.69 -21.81 -14.91
C GLY A 44 24.83 -21.18 -13.82
N THR A 45 25.44 -21.01 -12.66
CA THR A 45 24.75 -20.35 -11.52
C THR A 45 25.37 -18.98 -11.27
N CYS A 46 24.52 -18.03 -10.90
CA CYS A 46 24.96 -16.68 -10.51
C CYS A 46 25.83 -16.74 -9.26
N PRO A 47 27.08 -16.22 -9.30
CA PRO A 47 27.98 -16.26 -8.16
C PRO A 47 27.51 -15.46 -6.95
N LYS A 48 26.56 -14.54 -7.13
CA LYS A 48 26.03 -13.68 -6.06
C LYS A 48 24.84 -14.29 -5.33
N CYS A 49 23.94 -15.00 -6.03
CA CYS A 49 22.70 -15.50 -5.44
C CYS A 49 22.43 -16.99 -5.67
N GLY A 50 23.26 -17.69 -6.44
CA GLY A 50 23.11 -19.12 -6.71
C GLY A 50 21.99 -19.52 -7.69
N MET A 51 21.24 -18.54 -8.25
CA MET A 51 20.21 -18.85 -9.25
C MET A 51 20.82 -19.26 -10.58
N GLU A 52 20.15 -20.15 -11.31
CA GLU A 52 20.52 -20.51 -12.67
C GLU A 52 20.50 -19.26 -13.59
N LEU A 53 21.56 -19.11 -14.36
CA LEU A 53 21.65 -18.07 -15.38
C LEU A 53 20.72 -18.42 -16.54
N ILE A 54 20.11 -17.38 -17.14
CA ILE A 54 19.29 -17.49 -18.35
C ILE A 54 19.98 -16.78 -19.50
N THR A 55 19.61 -17.08 -20.74
CA THR A 55 20.17 -16.36 -21.89
C THR A 55 19.78 -14.89 -21.83
N LYS A 56 20.67 -14.03 -22.34
CA LYS A 56 20.37 -12.59 -22.44
C LYS A 56 19.09 -12.34 -23.24
N ALA A 57 18.87 -13.12 -24.32
CA ALA A 57 17.65 -13.04 -25.13
C ALA A 57 16.38 -13.38 -24.34
N ASP A 58 16.43 -14.38 -23.45
CA ASP A 58 15.32 -14.72 -22.57
C ASP A 58 15.10 -13.63 -21.51
N SER A 59 16.18 -13.08 -20.96
CA SER A 59 16.11 -11.96 -20.03
C SER A 59 15.45 -10.73 -20.67
N ASP A 60 15.88 -10.38 -21.88
CA ASP A 60 15.33 -9.23 -22.61
C ASP A 60 13.85 -9.43 -22.94
N ARG A 61 13.46 -10.65 -23.33
CA ARG A 61 12.05 -11.00 -23.58
C ARG A 61 11.20 -10.88 -22.30
N ARG A 62 11.69 -11.40 -21.17
CA ARG A 62 11.05 -11.30 -19.86
C ARG A 62 10.93 -9.83 -19.43
N ASN A 63 11.99 -9.05 -19.59
CA ASN A 63 12.01 -7.65 -19.24
C ASN A 63 11.03 -6.81 -20.07
N ALA A 64 10.89 -7.13 -21.36
CA ALA A 64 9.95 -6.45 -22.25
C ALA A 64 8.47 -6.71 -21.88
N SER A 65 8.18 -7.79 -21.16
CA SER A 65 6.81 -8.12 -20.71
C SER A 65 6.47 -7.66 -19.29
N ARG A 66 7.46 -7.17 -18.52
CA ARG A 66 7.26 -6.70 -17.16
C ARG A 66 6.66 -5.31 -17.13
N ARG A 67 5.74 -5.08 -16.18
CA ARG A 67 5.30 -3.73 -15.84
C ARG A 67 6.27 -3.06 -14.87
N ASP A 68 6.53 -1.80 -15.10
CA ASP A 68 7.37 -0.96 -14.25
C ASP A 68 6.58 -0.36 -13.10
N VAL A 69 7.01 -0.62 -11.86
CA VAL A 69 6.41 -0.10 -10.63
C VAL A 69 7.37 0.89 -9.99
N ALA A 70 7.08 2.17 -10.09
CA ALA A 70 7.84 3.22 -9.41
C ALA A 70 7.22 3.54 -8.05
N ILE A 71 8.05 3.57 -7.01
CA ILE A 71 7.65 3.95 -5.66
C ILE A 71 8.38 5.24 -5.28
N LEU A 72 7.63 6.30 -5.00
CA LEU A 72 8.19 7.58 -4.56
C LEU A 72 8.81 7.46 -3.17
N LEU A 73 10.04 7.93 -2.99
CA LEU A 73 10.68 8.09 -1.69
C LEU A 73 10.97 9.57 -1.41
N PHE A 74 10.84 9.94 -0.15
CA PHE A 74 11.10 11.30 0.35
C PHE A 74 11.43 11.25 1.85
N GLU A 75 12.06 12.31 2.36
CA GLU A 75 12.36 12.42 3.80
C GLU A 75 11.10 12.26 4.65
N GLY A 76 11.14 11.37 5.63
CA GLY A 76 10.01 11.04 6.49
C GLY A 76 9.00 10.07 5.87
N VAL A 77 9.30 9.40 4.75
CA VAL A 77 8.41 8.38 4.16
C VAL A 77 8.07 7.29 5.17
N GLN A 78 6.81 6.85 5.21
CA GLN A 78 6.38 5.77 6.10
C GLN A 78 6.86 4.41 5.57
N ILE A 79 7.54 3.63 6.42
CA ILE A 79 8.25 2.41 6.02
C ILE A 79 7.32 1.42 5.32
N ILE A 80 6.24 0.98 5.96
CA ILE A 80 5.36 -0.04 5.38
C ILE A 80 4.59 0.43 4.16
N ASP A 81 4.42 1.76 3.99
CA ASP A 81 3.67 2.32 2.87
C ASP A 81 4.43 2.18 1.54
N TYR A 82 5.78 2.07 1.59
CA TYR A 82 6.59 1.77 0.41
C TYR A 82 7.09 0.33 0.38
N THR A 83 7.46 -0.27 1.53
CA THR A 83 7.94 -1.64 1.57
C THR A 83 6.83 -2.66 1.35
N GLY A 84 5.61 -2.41 1.85
CA GLY A 84 4.46 -3.27 1.63
C GLY A 84 4.17 -3.47 0.13
N PRO A 85 3.92 -2.41 -0.65
CA PRO A 85 3.81 -2.52 -2.10
C PRO A 85 5.04 -3.14 -2.77
N TYR A 86 6.25 -2.78 -2.33
CA TYR A 86 7.50 -3.32 -2.89
C TYR A 86 7.53 -4.85 -2.82
N GLU A 87 7.23 -5.43 -1.66
CA GLU A 87 7.15 -6.87 -1.44
C GLU A 87 6.01 -7.51 -2.25
N VAL A 88 4.83 -6.91 -2.25
CA VAL A 88 3.67 -7.45 -2.97
C VAL A 88 3.97 -7.63 -4.45
N PHE A 89 4.49 -6.59 -5.13
CA PHE A 89 4.83 -6.67 -6.55
C PHE A 89 6.02 -7.59 -6.81
N GLY A 90 6.96 -7.69 -5.85
CA GLY A 90 8.08 -8.65 -5.90
C GLY A 90 7.65 -10.11 -5.86
N HIS A 91 6.50 -10.41 -5.23
CA HIS A 91 5.94 -11.77 -5.13
C HIS A 91 4.99 -12.15 -6.27
N ALA A 92 4.75 -11.27 -7.24
CA ALA A 92 3.90 -11.56 -8.40
C ALA A 92 4.72 -12.20 -9.54
N TRP A 93 4.56 -13.50 -9.73
CA TRP A 93 5.31 -14.30 -10.70
C TRP A 93 4.39 -14.93 -11.75
N THR A 94 4.81 -14.90 -13.00
CA THR A 94 4.25 -15.67 -14.12
C THR A 94 5.11 -16.92 -14.39
N PRO A 95 4.69 -17.84 -15.27
CA PRO A 95 5.56 -18.91 -15.74
C PRO A 95 6.86 -18.41 -16.37
N ASP A 96 6.85 -17.20 -16.94
CA ASP A 96 8.00 -16.60 -17.60
C ASP A 96 8.93 -15.82 -16.65
N GLY A 97 8.57 -15.69 -15.37
CA GLY A 97 9.36 -14.99 -14.36
C GLY A 97 8.57 -13.90 -13.60
N PRO A 98 9.27 -12.95 -12.96
CA PRO A 98 8.64 -11.82 -12.26
C PRO A 98 7.74 -11.01 -13.20
N ALA A 99 6.52 -10.69 -12.75
CA ALA A 99 5.56 -9.93 -13.54
C ALA A 99 5.83 -8.42 -13.52
N PHE A 100 6.56 -7.95 -12.52
CA PHE A 100 6.83 -6.53 -12.29
C PHE A 100 8.32 -6.28 -12.10
N ARG A 101 8.77 -5.07 -12.48
CA ARG A 101 10.05 -4.50 -12.12
C ARG A 101 9.80 -3.35 -11.16
N THR A 102 9.96 -3.60 -9.85
CA THR A 102 9.71 -2.61 -8.80
C THR A 102 10.99 -1.86 -8.46
N TYR A 103 10.91 -0.53 -8.39
CA TYR A 103 12.04 0.34 -8.05
C TYR A 103 11.59 1.58 -7.30
N THR A 104 12.54 2.15 -6.57
CA THR A 104 12.34 3.36 -5.78
C THR A 104 12.90 4.58 -6.49
N VAL A 105 12.20 5.70 -6.38
CA VAL A 105 12.56 6.97 -7.04
C VAL A 105 12.48 8.10 -6.04
N ALA A 106 13.47 9.01 -6.08
CA ALA A 106 13.47 10.23 -5.28
C ALA A 106 14.01 11.43 -6.09
N GLU A 107 13.93 12.62 -5.51
CA GLU A 107 14.49 13.83 -6.13
C GLU A 107 15.99 13.69 -6.38
N LYS A 108 16.72 13.08 -5.43
CA LYS A 108 18.18 12.92 -5.45
C LYS A 108 18.56 11.53 -4.98
N LEU A 109 19.72 11.04 -5.43
CA LEU A 109 20.36 9.87 -4.83
C LEU A 109 20.93 10.23 -3.46
N GLY A 110 21.06 9.25 -2.60
CA GLY A 110 21.59 9.37 -1.24
C GLY A 110 20.61 8.85 -0.19
N PRO A 111 21.05 8.76 1.06
CA PRO A 111 20.23 8.22 2.13
C PRO A 111 19.05 9.16 2.44
N ILE A 112 17.87 8.58 2.52
CA ILE A 112 16.62 9.19 2.96
C ILE A 112 16.31 8.60 4.33
N THR A 113 15.98 9.45 5.29
CA THR A 113 15.53 9.00 6.61
C THR A 113 14.03 8.82 6.61
N THR A 114 13.57 7.62 6.95
CA THR A 114 12.14 7.30 7.05
C THR A 114 11.51 7.90 8.30
N ASN A 115 10.19 7.87 8.39
CA ASN A 115 9.44 8.38 9.55
C ASN A 115 9.90 7.77 10.91
N MET A 116 10.40 6.54 10.90
CA MET A 116 10.89 5.85 12.12
C MET A 116 12.43 5.78 12.20
N GLY A 117 13.14 6.58 11.41
CA GLY A 117 14.60 6.70 11.49
C GLY A 117 15.40 5.64 10.71
N MET A 118 14.77 4.74 9.95
CA MET A 118 15.50 3.84 9.05
C MET A 118 16.05 4.65 7.87
N SER A 119 17.27 4.34 7.44
CA SER A 119 17.88 4.93 6.25
C SER A 119 17.65 4.03 5.03
N VAL A 120 17.22 4.61 3.92
CA VAL A 120 17.01 3.93 2.63
C VAL A 120 17.58 4.75 1.49
N ASN A 121 18.18 4.09 0.49
CA ASN A 121 18.66 4.75 -0.72
C ASN A 121 17.68 4.49 -1.88
N PRO A 122 17.27 5.53 -2.63
CA PRO A 122 16.50 5.36 -3.86
C PRO A 122 17.35 4.74 -4.95
N ARG A 123 16.73 3.96 -5.84
CA ARG A 123 17.42 3.38 -7.00
C ARG A 123 17.62 4.39 -8.12
N TYR A 124 16.64 5.28 -8.32
CA TYR A 124 16.64 6.29 -9.39
C TYR A 124 16.32 7.67 -8.85
N THR A 125 16.68 8.68 -9.64
CA THR A 125 16.21 10.06 -9.48
C THR A 125 15.04 10.32 -10.42
N PHE A 126 14.33 11.44 -10.22
CA PHE A 126 13.29 11.91 -11.14
C PHE A 126 13.78 12.06 -12.59
N ALA A 127 15.06 12.37 -12.77
CA ALA A 127 15.65 12.62 -14.07
C ALA A 127 15.96 11.36 -14.88
N ASN A 128 16.22 10.22 -14.22
CA ASN A 128 16.69 9.00 -14.87
C ASN A 128 15.83 7.76 -14.57
N ALA A 129 14.72 7.90 -13.83
CA ALA A 129 13.81 6.81 -13.59
C ALA A 129 13.12 6.37 -14.90
N PRO A 130 12.94 5.07 -15.13
CA PRO A 130 12.07 4.60 -16.20
C PRO A 130 10.65 5.16 -16.03
N LYS A 131 9.88 5.24 -17.13
CA LYS A 131 8.46 5.61 -17.05
C LYS A 131 7.69 4.47 -16.38
N PRO A 132 6.91 4.74 -15.32
CA PRO A 132 6.17 3.69 -14.65
C PRO A 132 4.86 3.34 -15.36
N ASP A 133 4.54 2.05 -15.38
CA ASP A 133 3.19 1.55 -15.64
C ASP A 133 2.31 1.67 -14.37
N ILE A 134 2.94 1.55 -13.20
CA ILE A 134 2.28 1.69 -11.90
C ILE A 134 3.09 2.68 -11.05
N LEU A 135 2.41 3.71 -10.55
CA LEU A 135 2.99 4.70 -9.65
C LEU A 135 2.45 4.49 -8.23
N ILE A 136 3.36 4.32 -7.27
CA ILE A 136 3.01 4.22 -5.84
C ILE A 136 3.40 5.51 -5.14
N LEU A 137 2.43 6.11 -4.43
CA LEU A 137 2.59 7.32 -3.63
C LEU A 137 2.41 6.97 -2.14
N PRO A 138 3.49 6.67 -1.41
CA PRO A 138 3.44 6.36 0.02
C PRO A 138 3.07 7.58 0.86
N GLY A 139 2.67 7.32 2.10
CA GLY A 139 2.49 8.35 3.11
C GLY A 139 3.70 8.56 4.00
N GLY A 140 3.48 9.25 5.12
CA GLY A 140 4.49 9.66 6.09
C GLY A 140 4.57 11.17 6.23
N GLY A 141 5.76 11.73 6.23
CA GLY A 141 6.04 13.16 6.30
C GLY A 141 5.67 13.93 5.02
N VAL A 142 4.49 13.71 4.47
CA VAL A 142 4.03 14.25 3.17
C VAL A 142 3.97 15.79 3.09
N PRO A 143 3.52 16.55 4.12
CA PRO A 143 3.22 17.97 3.95
C PRO A 143 4.33 18.83 3.34
N PRO A 144 5.61 18.76 3.75
CA PRO A 144 6.67 19.57 3.16
C PRO A 144 6.88 19.30 1.66
N HIS A 145 6.57 18.08 1.21
CA HIS A 145 6.79 17.64 -0.18
C HIS A 145 5.67 18.09 -1.12
N LEU A 146 4.50 18.46 -0.60
CA LEU A 146 3.41 19.03 -1.40
C LEU A 146 3.76 20.43 -1.95
N ASP A 147 4.67 21.14 -1.31
CA ASP A 147 5.13 22.46 -1.74
C ASP A 147 6.48 22.39 -2.49
N ASN A 148 7.06 21.20 -2.64
CA ASN A 148 8.24 20.99 -3.47
C ASN A 148 7.82 20.87 -4.96
N PRO A 149 8.18 21.86 -5.81
CA PRO A 149 7.76 21.86 -7.20
C PRO A 149 8.34 20.69 -8.01
N ALA A 150 9.54 20.20 -7.68
CA ALA A 150 10.17 19.07 -8.38
C ALA A 150 9.39 17.77 -8.10
N VAL A 151 9.02 17.53 -6.84
CA VAL A 151 8.20 16.36 -6.45
C VAL A 151 6.86 16.42 -7.15
N MET A 152 6.15 17.55 -7.08
CA MET A 152 4.83 17.68 -7.67
C MET A 152 4.82 17.62 -9.19
N ALA A 153 5.84 18.15 -9.84
CA ALA A 153 6.01 18.03 -11.30
C ALA A 153 6.22 16.57 -11.71
N TRP A 154 7.10 15.85 -10.99
CA TRP A 154 7.35 14.43 -11.26
C TRP A 154 6.11 13.57 -11.01
N VAL A 155 5.39 13.77 -9.89
CA VAL A 155 4.14 13.05 -9.59
C VAL A 155 3.11 13.26 -10.70
N LYS A 156 2.90 14.49 -11.17
CA LYS A 156 1.97 14.79 -12.26
C LYS A 156 2.41 14.11 -13.56
N GLU A 157 3.69 14.20 -13.91
CA GLU A 157 4.20 13.60 -15.16
C GLU A 157 4.11 12.09 -15.14
N ALA A 158 4.62 11.44 -14.08
CA ALA A 158 4.56 9.98 -13.91
C ALA A 158 3.12 9.44 -13.88
N SER A 159 2.18 10.23 -13.35
CA SER A 159 0.76 9.85 -13.33
C SER A 159 0.09 9.88 -14.69
N LYS A 160 0.59 10.64 -15.68
CA LYS A 160 -0.09 10.78 -16.99
C LYS A 160 -0.17 9.45 -17.75
N ASP A 161 0.96 8.77 -17.84
CA ASP A 161 1.10 7.57 -18.67
C ASP A 161 0.91 6.28 -17.87
N ALA A 162 0.95 6.34 -16.53
CA ALA A 162 0.74 5.18 -15.67
C ALA A 162 -0.65 4.54 -15.91
N GLU A 163 -0.68 3.20 -15.98
CA GLU A 163 -1.90 2.40 -16.02
C GLU A 163 -2.67 2.50 -14.70
N VAL A 164 -1.91 2.49 -13.57
CA VAL A 164 -2.44 2.63 -12.22
C VAL A 164 -1.61 3.61 -11.40
N VAL A 165 -2.28 4.47 -10.65
CA VAL A 165 -1.67 5.30 -9.60
C VAL A 165 -2.29 4.91 -8.26
N LEU A 166 -1.48 4.31 -7.39
CA LEU A 166 -1.89 3.84 -6.07
C LEU A 166 -1.32 4.76 -4.98
N SER A 167 -2.17 5.39 -4.18
CA SER A 167 -1.73 6.07 -2.97
C SER A 167 -1.96 5.22 -1.73
N VAL A 168 -1.00 5.26 -0.81
CA VAL A 168 -1.09 4.61 0.50
C VAL A 168 -1.11 5.68 1.57
N CYS A 169 -1.98 5.53 2.57
CA CYS A 169 -2.04 6.43 3.71
C CYS A 169 -2.28 7.89 3.27
N ASN A 170 -1.53 8.85 3.84
CA ASN A 170 -1.59 10.25 3.44
C ASN A 170 -0.84 10.56 2.12
N GLY A 171 -0.35 9.56 1.39
CA GLY A 171 0.05 9.70 -0.01
C GLY A 171 -1.08 10.20 -0.93
N ALA A 172 -2.34 10.04 -0.51
CA ALA A 172 -3.51 10.61 -1.18
C ALA A 172 -3.46 12.15 -1.32
N PHE A 173 -2.71 12.85 -0.46
CA PHE A 173 -2.55 14.30 -0.56
C PHE A 173 -1.72 14.73 -1.77
N PHE A 174 -0.80 13.90 -2.27
CA PHE A 174 -0.14 14.16 -3.56
C PHE A 174 -1.16 14.16 -4.70
N LEU A 175 -2.11 13.22 -4.69
CA LEU A 175 -3.19 13.15 -5.67
C LEU A 175 -4.13 14.36 -5.56
N ALA A 176 -4.50 14.76 -4.33
CA ALA A 176 -5.31 15.95 -4.07
C ALA A 176 -4.62 17.22 -4.62
N LYS A 177 -3.34 17.44 -4.26
CA LYS A 177 -2.55 18.59 -4.71
C LYS A 177 -2.35 18.61 -6.24
N ALA A 178 -2.29 17.43 -6.86
CA ALA A 178 -2.19 17.29 -8.31
C ALA A 178 -3.52 17.50 -9.05
N GLY A 179 -4.67 17.58 -8.33
CA GLY A 179 -6.01 17.66 -8.90
C GLY A 179 -6.55 16.33 -9.46
N LEU A 180 -5.91 15.21 -9.09
CA LEU A 180 -6.24 13.88 -9.61
C LEU A 180 -7.40 13.19 -8.86
N LEU A 181 -7.92 13.80 -7.80
CA LEU A 181 -9.07 13.30 -7.05
C LEU A 181 -10.40 13.98 -7.43
N ASP A 182 -10.38 15.01 -8.26
CA ASP A 182 -11.59 15.77 -8.62
C ASP A 182 -12.67 14.86 -9.22
N GLY A 183 -13.85 14.83 -8.58
CA GLY A 183 -14.98 14.01 -9.01
C GLY A 183 -14.89 12.51 -8.66
N LEU A 184 -13.83 12.08 -8.00
CA LEU A 184 -13.61 10.68 -7.63
C LEU A 184 -14.00 10.41 -6.17
N GLU A 185 -14.20 9.13 -5.86
CA GLU A 185 -14.22 8.65 -4.48
C GLU A 185 -12.80 8.38 -4.01
N ALA A 186 -12.47 8.74 -2.77
CA ALA A 186 -11.14 8.51 -2.24
C ALA A 186 -11.15 8.20 -0.74
N THR A 187 -10.07 7.59 -0.28
CA THR A 187 -9.80 7.36 1.13
C THR A 187 -8.34 7.67 1.47
N THR A 188 -8.03 7.76 2.75
CA THR A 188 -6.68 8.00 3.27
C THR A 188 -6.53 7.35 4.64
N PHE A 189 -5.39 7.57 5.30
CA PHE A 189 -5.21 7.22 6.71
C PHE A 189 -6.35 7.78 7.56
N ALA A 190 -6.86 6.95 8.45
CA ALA A 190 -8.08 7.23 9.18
C ALA A 190 -8.03 8.52 10.03
N GLY A 191 -6.86 8.86 10.57
CA GLY A 191 -6.66 10.11 11.33
C GLY A 191 -6.65 11.38 10.48
N LEU A 192 -6.65 11.28 9.13
CA LEU A 192 -6.53 12.42 8.21
C LEU A 192 -7.67 12.49 7.19
N ILE A 193 -8.81 11.87 7.49
CA ILE A 193 -9.99 11.88 6.62
C ILE A 193 -10.55 13.30 6.45
N GLU A 194 -10.67 14.07 7.54
CA GLU A 194 -11.23 15.42 7.48
C GLU A 194 -10.28 16.39 6.78
N GLU A 195 -8.99 16.24 7.00
CA GLU A 195 -7.96 17.02 6.30
C GLU A 195 -8.00 16.74 4.79
N LEU A 196 -8.20 15.47 4.39
CA LEU A 196 -8.32 15.15 2.97
C LEU A 196 -9.61 15.70 2.37
N ARG A 197 -10.74 15.73 3.11
CA ARG A 197 -11.98 16.42 2.68
C ARG A 197 -11.73 17.89 2.39
N THR A 198 -10.94 18.53 3.24
CA THR A 198 -10.56 19.95 3.06
C THR A 198 -9.63 20.13 1.87
N ALA A 199 -8.63 19.24 1.69
CA ALA A 199 -7.65 19.33 0.61
C ALA A 199 -8.21 18.96 -0.77
N ALA A 200 -9.24 18.12 -0.82
CA ALA A 200 -9.87 17.63 -2.06
C ALA A 200 -11.41 17.86 -2.01
N PRO A 201 -11.90 19.11 -2.01
CA PRO A 201 -13.32 19.41 -1.79
C PRO A 201 -14.26 18.93 -2.90
N LYS A 202 -13.70 18.56 -4.06
CA LYS A 202 -14.46 18.00 -5.18
C LYS A 202 -14.48 16.46 -5.18
N ALA A 203 -13.78 15.82 -4.25
CA ALA A 203 -13.75 14.38 -4.10
C ALA A 203 -14.74 13.91 -3.03
N ARG A 204 -15.27 12.68 -3.19
CA ARG A 204 -16.08 12.04 -2.16
C ARG A 204 -15.19 11.21 -1.24
N ILE A 205 -14.82 11.76 -0.09
CA ILE A 205 -13.92 11.08 0.85
C ILE A 205 -14.71 10.13 1.76
N VAL A 206 -14.34 8.84 1.73
CA VAL A 206 -14.95 7.76 2.52
C VAL A 206 -13.99 7.24 3.60
N ASP A 207 -14.56 6.85 4.73
CA ASP A 207 -13.81 6.45 5.93
C ASP A 207 -13.98 4.97 6.31
N ASP A 208 -14.81 4.23 5.58
CA ASP A 208 -15.18 2.85 5.85
C ASP A 208 -14.55 1.82 4.91
N LYS A 209 -13.78 2.25 3.90
CA LYS A 209 -13.11 1.37 2.93
C LYS A 209 -11.62 1.29 3.17
N ARG A 210 -11.04 0.09 3.00
CA ARG A 210 -9.58 -0.09 3.03
C ARG A 210 -8.91 0.46 1.77
N TRP A 211 -9.58 0.34 0.62
CA TRP A 211 -9.18 0.97 -0.65
C TRP A 211 -10.40 1.38 -1.45
N VAL A 212 -10.19 2.32 -2.35
CA VAL A 212 -11.17 2.79 -3.32
C VAL A 212 -10.53 2.73 -4.70
N ASP A 213 -11.16 2.05 -5.65
CA ASP A 213 -10.71 1.90 -7.03
C ASP A 213 -11.61 2.71 -7.97
N ASN A 214 -11.04 3.70 -8.65
CA ASN A 214 -11.70 4.48 -9.70
C ASN A 214 -11.12 4.15 -11.09
N GLY A 215 -10.66 2.94 -11.30
CA GLY A 215 -9.99 2.55 -12.54
C GLY A 215 -8.49 2.83 -12.47
N LYS A 216 -8.05 4.00 -12.92
CA LYS A 216 -6.64 4.41 -12.90
C LYS A 216 -6.17 4.84 -11.50
N ILE A 217 -6.98 5.61 -10.77
CA ILE A 217 -6.64 6.13 -9.45
C ILE A 217 -7.19 5.20 -8.38
N ILE A 218 -6.29 4.64 -7.59
CA ILE A 218 -6.61 3.80 -6.44
C ILE A 218 -6.05 4.46 -5.20
N THR A 219 -6.88 4.65 -4.17
CA THR A 219 -6.45 5.20 -2.89
C THR A 219 -6.65 4.17 -1.79
N THR A 220 -5.71 4.05 -0.86
CA THR A 220 -5.84 3.13 0.27
C THR A 220 -5.81 3.86 1.61
N ALA A 221 -6.37 3.21 2.61
CA ALA A 221 -6.17 3.61 4.01
C ALA A 221 -4.68 3.49 4.38
N GLY A 222 -4.35 3.61 5.66
CA GLY A 222 -2.95 3.62 6.09
C GLY A 222 -2.31 2.24 6.22
N LEU A 223 -0.99 2.23 6.19
CA LEU A 223 -0.13 1.12 6.59
C LEU A 223 -0.46 -0.19 5.85
N SER A 224 -0.90 -1.23 6.56
CA SER A 224 -1.22 -2.55 5.99
C SER A 224 -2.25 -2.50 4.85
N SER A 225 -3.06 -1.44 4.74
CA SER A 225 -3.98 -1.27 3.62
C SER A 225 -3.27 -1.07 2.28
N GLY A 226 -2.00 -0.62 2.30
CA GLY A 226 -1.16 -0.58 1.11
C GLY A 226 -0.84 -1.96 0.55
N ILE A 227 -0.70 -2.97 1.42
CA ILE A 227 -0.54 -4.38 1.02
C ILE A 227 -1.81 -4.86 0.30
N ASP A 228 -2.99 -4.63 0.92
CA ASP A 228 -4.27 -5.03 0.32
C ASP A 228 -4.54 -4.32 -1.01
N GLY A 229 -4.26 -3.01 -1.09
CA GLY A 229 -4.41 -2.25 -2.33
C GLY A 229 -3.46 -2.70 -3.43
N SER A 230 -2.23 -3.08 -3.09
CA SER A 230 -1.27 -3.63 -4.06
C SER A 230 -1.69 -5.01 -4.57
N LEU A 231 -2.19 -5.88 -3.67
CA LEU A 231 -2.78 -7.17 -4.07
C LEU A 231 -4.02 -6.97 -4.95
N HIS A 232 -4.85 -5.96 -4.66
CA HIS A 232 -5.96 -5.57 -5.53
C HIS A 232 -5.50 -5.09 -6.90
N VAL A 233 -4.39 -4.34 -7.00
CA VAL A 233 -3.79 -3.97 -8.29
C VAL A 233 -3.34 -5.21 -9.07
N ILE A 234 -2.70 -6.19 -8.43
CA ILE A 234 -2.35 -7.46 -9.07
C ILE A 234 -3.61 -8.20 -9.54
N GLU A 235 -4.65 -8.28 -8.71
CA GLU A 235 -5.94 -8.88 -9.10
C GLU A 235 -6.52 -8.20 -10.34
N LYS A 236 -6.51 -6.88 -10.37
CA LYS A 236 -7.02 -6.07 -11.49
C LYS A 236 -6.27 -6.31 -12.80
N LEU A 237 -4.95 -6.38 -12.74
CA LEU A 237 -4.08 -6.46 -13.92
C LEU A 237 -3.81 -7.88 -14.42
N MET A 238 -3.85 -8.86 -13.52
CA MET A 238 -3.43 -10.25 -13.80
C MET A 238 -4.49 -11.29 -13.42
N GLY A 239 -5.50 -10.88 -12.66
CA GLY A 239 -6.54 -11.76 -12.15
C GLY A 239 -6.28 -12.26 -10.73
N ARG A 240 -7.37 -12.67 -10.07
CA ARG A 240 -7.42 -13.03 -8.63
C ARG A 240 -6.45 -14.13 -8.23
N GLY A 241 -6.25 -15.13 -9.09
CA GLY A 241 -5.33 -16.24 -8.79
C GLY A 241 -3.88 -15.79 -8.60
N TYR A 242 -3.43 -14.78 -9.34
CA TYR A 242 -2.08 -14.22 -9.17
C TYR A 242 -1.96 -13.43 -7.88
N ALA A 243 -2.97 -12.64 -7.53
CA ALA A 243 -3.00 -11.91 -6.25
C ALA A 243 -3.00 -12.86 -5.05
N GLN A 244 -3.82 -13.92 -5.09
CA GLN A 244 -3.85 -14.95 -4.05
C GLN A 244 -2.51 -15.69 -3.92
N ARG A 245 -1.86 -16.00 -5.05
CA ARG A 245 -0.54 -16.64 -5.06
C ARG A 245 0.53 -15.73 -4.46
N ALA A 246 0.53 -14.44 -4.80
CA ALA A 246 1.44 -13.46 -4.21
C ALA A 246 1.21 -13.34 -2.70
N ALA A 247 -0.03 -13.23 -2.25
CA ALA A 247 -0.39 -13.18 -0.84
C ALA A 247 0.06 -14.44 -0.08
N LEU A 248 -0.13 -15.62 -0.67
CA LEU A 248 0.31 -16.89 -0.09
C LEU A 248 1.84 -16.96 0.02
N GLY A 249 2.57 -16.50 -1.00
CA GLY A 249 4.04 -16.44 -0.99
C GLY A 249 4.60 -15.50 0.09
N MET A 250 3.82 -14.50 0.48
CA MET A 250 4.13 -13.58 1.60
C MET A 250 3.60 -14.08 2.96
N GLU A 251 2.99 -15.25 3.04
CA GLU A 251 2.26 -15.75 4.22
C GLU A 251 1.21 -14.73 4.72
N TYR A 252 0.65 -13.95 3.81
CA TYR A 252 -0.32 -12.90 4.11
C TYR A 252 -1.76 -13.40 3.89
N ASN A 253 -2.59 -13.36 4.95
CA ASN A 253 -3.99 -13.75 4.89
C ASN A 253 -4.83 -12.65 4.22
N TRP A 254 -4.81 -12.61 2.89
CA TRP A 254 -5.55 -11.64 2.11
C TRP A 254 -7.03 -12.01 1.99
N GLN A 255 -7.89 -11.14 2.48
CA GLN A 255 -9.35 -11.33 2.53
C GLN A 255 -10.06 -10.08 2.00
N PRO A 256 -10.11 -9.88 0.67
CA PRO A 256 -10.61 -8.65 0.07
C PRO A 256 -12.11 -8.39 0.30
N GLU A 257 -12.91 -9.41 0.59
CA GLU A 257 -14.34 -9.27 0.89
C GLU A 257 -14.65 -8.93 2.35
N LEU A 258 -13.68 -9.05 3.24
CA LEU A 258 -13.94 -8.73 4.64
C LEU A 258 -14.13 -7.22 4.83
N ASN A 259 -15.23 -6.86 5.46
CA ASN A 259 -15.45 -5.56 6.07
C ASN A 259 -14.51 -5.39 7.27
N TRP A 260 -13.23 -5.25 6.97
CA TRP A 260 -12.23 -5.07 8.00
C TRP A 260 -12.32 -3.67 8.58
N ALA A 261 -12.39 -3.62 9.89
CA ALA A 261 -12.51 -2.38 10.60
C ALA A 261 -11.26 -1.52 10.47
N ARG A 262 -11.47 -0.26 10.21
CA ARG A 262 -10.41 0.75 10.35
C ARG A 262 -10.28 1.11 11.83
N ALA A 263 -9.07 1.03 12.38
CA ALA A 263 -8.80 1.25 13.80
C ALA A 263 -9.34 2.58 14.36
N ALA A 264 -9.43 3.61 13.52
CA ALA A 264 -9.96 4.91 13.95
C ALA A 264 -11.48 5.03 13.94
N LEU A 265 -12.22 4.09 13.32
CA LEU A 265 -13.69 4.11 13.41
C LEU A 265 -14.16 4.01 14.86
N PRO A 266 -13.67 3.07 15.70
CA PRO A 266 -14.07 3.00 17.09
C PRO A 266 -13.56 4.18 17.91
N ASP A 267 -12.38 4.70 17.63
CA ASP A 267 -11.84 5.86 18.36
C ASP A 267 -12.64 7.13 18.06
N ARG A 268 -13.17 7.27 16.85
CA ARG A 268 -14.05 8.38 16.46
C ARG A 268 -15.48 8.23 16.97
N LEU A 269 -16.02 7.01 16.95
CA LEU A 269 -17.41 6.73 17.26
C LEU A 269 -17.64 6.37 18.73
N VAL A 270 -16.63 5.79 19.38
CA VAL A 270 -16.68 5.29 20.76
C VAL A 270 -15.66 6.06 21.63
N ARG A 271 -15.48 7.36 21.37
CA ARG A 271 -14.74 8.23 22.26
C ARG A 271 -15.55 8.42 23.54
N VAL A 272 -15.32 7.54 24.49
CA VAL A 272 -15.55 7.90 25.89
C VAL A 272 -14.31 8.68 26.27
N ASP A 273 -14.46 9.99 26.36
CA ASP A 273 -13.46 10.80 27.05
C ASP A 273 -13.51 10.35 28.50
N THR A 274 -12.71 9.33 28.83
CA THR A 274 -12.49 8.98 30.22
C THR A 274 -11.97 10.24 30.92
N PRO A 275 -12.48 10.59 32.08
CA PRO A 275 -11.92 11.73 32.83
C PRO A 275 -10.40 11.57 32.84
N ALA A 276 -9.68 12.65 32.55
CA ALA A 276 -8.22 12.65 32.46
C ALA A 276 -7.51 12.05 33.69
N ASP A 277 -8.26 11.89 34.76
CA ASP A 277 -7.78 11.44 36.10
C ASP A 277 -8.03 9.93 36.33
N LEU A 278 -8.71 9.19 35.45
CA LEU A 278 -8.90 7.76 35.63
C LEU A 278 -7.85 6.99 34.85
N PRO A 279 -6.94 6.26 35.52
CA PRO A 279 -5.98 5.39 34.84
C PRO A 279 -6.74 4.24 34.17
N VAL A 280 -6.74 4.24 32.82
CA VAL A 280 -7.36 3.20 32.00
C VAL A 280 -6.30 2.43 31.23
N GLU A 281 -6.42 1.11 31.22
CA GLU A 281 -5.59 0.21 30.43
C GLU A 281 -6.48 -0.52 29.42
N PRO A 282 -6.15 -0.54 28.10
CA PRO A 282 -6.94 -1.26 27.13
C PRO A 282 -6.83 -2.77 27.33
N LEU A 283 -7.95 -3.47 27.39
CA LEU A 283 -8.02 -4.93 27.49
C LEU A 283 -8.38 -5.57 26.15
N LEU A 284 -9.26 -4.93 25.36
CA LEU A 284 -9.73 -5.43 24.08
C LEU A 284 -10.10 -4.26 23.18
N THR A 285 -9.74 -4.37 21.89
CA THR A 285 -10.28 -3.53 20.82
C THR A 285 -10.44 -4.40 19.60
N GLN A 286 -11.69 -4.67 19.21
CA GLN A 286 -11.99 -5.51 18.05
C GLN A 286 -13.27 -5.07 17.35
N GLY A 287 -13.43 -5.46 16.08
CA GLY A 287 -14.67 -5.25 15.36
C GLY A 287 -14.50 -5.22 13.84
N THR A 288 -15.59 -4.81 13.20
CA THR A 288 -15.72 -4.62 11.76
C THR A 288 -16.27 -3.21 11.47
N THR A 289 -16.46 -2.84 10.21
CA THR A 289 -17.11 -1.56 9.84
C THR A 289 -18.53 -1.39 10.38
N ASP A 290 -19.16 -2.49 10.83
CA ASP A 290 -20.56 -2.49 11.28
C ASP A 290 -20.72 -2.75 12.78
N ARG A 291 -19.68 -3.16 13.46
CA ARG A 291 -19.71 -3.44 14.91
C ARG A 291 -18.36 -3.27 15.55
N TRP A 292 -18.34 -2.80 16.82
CA TRP A 292 -17.15 -2.62 17.63
C TRP A 292 -17.37 -3.02 19.07
N GLU A 293 -16.30 -3.52 19.67
CA GLU A 293 -16.20 -3.77 21.08
C GLU A 293 -14.85 -3.23 21.59
N LYS A 294 -14.92 -2.39 22.62
CA LYS A 294 -13.78 -1.95 23.40
C LYS A 294 -13.96 -2.33 24.85
N GLN A 295 -12.88 -2.75 25.48
CA GLN A 295 -12.85 -3.04 26.91
C GLN A 295 -11.63 -2.36 27.52
N TRP A 296 -11.83 -1.81 28.70
CA TRP A 296 -10.77 -1.19 29.51
C TRP A 296 -10.79 -1.71 30.92
N SER A 297 -9.61 -1.86 31.53
CA SER A 297 -9.41 -1.91 32.97
C SER A 297 -9.38 -0.49 33.49
N VAL A 298 -10.18 -0.18 34.48
CA VAL A 298 -10.26 1.12 35.13
C VAL A 298 -9.84 0.94 36.57
N ALA A 299 -8.69 1.52 36.96
CA ALA A 299 -8.25 1.54 38.37
C ALA A 299 -9.04 2.62 39.12
N THR A 300 -9.83 2.23 40.10
CA THR A 300 -10.72 3.14 40.83
C THR A 300 -11.15 2.58 42.19
N ASP A 301 -11.41 3.45 43.15
CA ASP A 301 -12.05 3.12 44.41
C ASP A 301 -13.58 3.14 44.35
N GLN A 302 -14.15 3.49 43.19
CA GLN A 302 -15.59 3.49 43.01
C GLN A 302 -16.12 2.04 42.93
N ASN A 303 -17.38 1.88 43.33
CA ASN A 303 -18.09 0.65 43.05
C ASN A 303 -18.66 0.64 41.61
N VAL A 304 -19.15 -0.51 41.16
CA VAL A 304 -19.73 -0.70 39.80
C VAL A 304 -20.79 0.35 39.48
N ALA A 305 -21.72 0.61 40.41
CA ALA A 305 -22.80 1.58 40.22
C ALA A 305 -22.30 3.03 40.05
N GLY A 306 -21.25 3.37 40.81
CA GLY A 306 -20.61 4.71 40.75
C GLY A 306 -19.97 4.95 39.40
N LEU A 307 -19.13 4.02 38.92
CA LEU A 307 -18.48 4.16 37.64
C LEU A 307 -19.49 4.08 36.47
N GLN A 308 -20.49 3.17 36.56
CA GLN A 308 -21.57 3.10 35.54
C GLN A 308 -22.30 4.44 35.40
N LYS A 309 -22.68 5.06 36.52
CA LYS A 309 -23.33 6.36 36.52
C LYS A 309 -22.44 7.44 35.88
N GLN A 310 -21.13 7.42 36.15
CA GLN A 310 -20.20 8.36 35.56
C GLN A 310 -20.08 8.17 34.02
N VAL A 311 -20.00 6.92 33.56
CA VAL A 311 -20.00 6.60 32.11
C VAL A 311 -21.31 7.04 31.45
N ASP A 312 -22.46 6.77 32.08
CA ASP A 312 -23.75 7.21 31.56
C ASP A 312 -23.80 8.74 31.43
N GLN A 313 -23.34 9.49 32.42
CA GLN A 313 -23.28 10.95 32.39
C GLN A 313 -22.36 11.48 31.27
N LEU A 314 -21.21 10.84 31.06
CA LEU A 314 -20.29 11.20 29.96
C LEU A 314 -20.95 10.99 28.59
N LEU A 315 -21.69 9.92 28.40
CA LEU A 315 -22.42 9.65 27.17
C LEU A 315 -23.57 10.65 26.97
N GLU A 316 -24.32 11.00 28.02
CA GLU A 316 -25.40 11.98 28.00
C GLU A 316 -24.90 13.39 27.66
N THR A 317 -23.72 13.78 28.15
CA THR A 317 -23.12 15.09 27.90
C THR A 317 -22.44 15.16 26.51
N SER A 318 -22.12 14.02 25.91
CA SER A 318 -21.62 14.00 24.54
C SER A 318 -22.79 14.24 23.58
N ASN A 319 -22.81 15.32 22.84
CA ASN A 319 -23.87 15.72 21.90
C ASN A 319 -24.19 14.68 20.80
N LYS A 320 -23.57 13.51 20.84
CA LYS A 320 -23.68 12.45 19.83
C LYS A 320 -24.57 11.29 20.27
N TRP A 321 -24.79 11.08 21.59
CA TRP A 321 -25.47 9.91 22.11
C TRP A 321 -26.84 10.26 22.68
N THR A 322 -27.84 9.46 22.33
CA THR A 322 -29.20 9.57 22.89
C THR A 322 -29.51 8.29 23.66
N ARG A 323 -29.89 8.42 24.92
CA ARG A 323 -30.29 7.28 25.75
C ARG A 323 -31.65 6.76 25.38
N GLU A 324 -31.76 5.45 25.20
CA GLU A 324 -33.00 4.75 24.95
C GLU A 324 -33.60 4.19 26.28
N PRO A 325 -34.94 4.00 26.37
CA PRO A 325 -35.59 3.54 27.60
C PRO A 325 -35.07 2.19 28.13
N ALA A 326 -34.54 1.34 27.25
CA ALA A 326 -33.98 0.03 27.60
C ALA A 326 -32.53 0.08 28.15
N GLY A 327 -31.96 1.28 28.40
CA GLY A 327 -30.59 1.45 28.89
C GLY A 327 -29.50 1.29 27.83
N SER A 328 -29.89 1.23 26.56
CA SER A 328 -28.97 1.33 25.42
C SER A 328 -28.85 2.78 24.96
N TRP A 329 -27.91 3.00 24.03
CA TRP A 329 -27.60 4.29 23.47
C TRP A 329 -27.74 4.26 21.95
N THR A 330 -28.13 5.38 21.35
CA THR A 330 -28.17 5.53 19.90
C THR A 330 -27.45 6.80 19.49
N PHE A 331 -26.84 6.79 18.29
CA PHE A 331 -26.26 7.99 17.70
C PHE A 331 -26.23 7.86 16.17
N LYS A 332 -26.03 8.99 15.51
CA LYS A 332 -25.71 9.07 14.09
C LYS A 332 -24.28 9.58 13.94
N ASP A 333 -23.51 8.91 13.08
CA ASP A 333 -22.18 9.40 12.72
C ASP A 333 -22.24 10.56 11.71
N ASP A 334 -21.08 11.11 11.37
CA ASP A 334 -20.95 12.26 10.46
C ASP A 334 -21.43 11.97 9.02
N GLN A 335 -21.64 10.68 8.68
CA GLN A 335 -22.22 10.24 7.41
C GLN A 335 -23.71 9.91 7.51
N GLY A 336 -24.33 10.19 8.67
CA GLY A 336 -25.74 9.93 8.92
C GLY A 336 -26.07 8.45 9.21
N ARG A 337 -25.09 7.58 9.33
CA ARG A 337 -25.30 6.15 9.65
C ARG A 337 -25.74 6.02 11.10
N ALA A 338 -26.80 5.27 11.34
CA ALA A 338 -27.35 5.05 12.68
C ALA A 338 -26.67 3.88 13.40
N TRP A 339 -26.38 4.07 14.69
CA TRP A 339 -25.69 3.10 15.54
C TRP A 339 -26.46 2.87 16.84
N ASN A 340 -26.39 1.60 17.35
CA ASN A 340 -26.77 1.25 18.71
C ASN A 340 -25.51 1.04 19.53
N GLY A 341 -25.53 1.51 20.79
CA GLY A 341 -24.44 1.33 21.73
C GLY A 341 -24.91 0.78 23.08
N THR A 342 -24.02 0.06 23.75
CA THR A 342 -24.17 -0.33 25.15
C THR A 342 -22.87 -0.06 25.89
N ALA A 343 -22.98 0.38 27.14
CA ALA A 343 -21.85 0.53 28.05
C ALA A 343 -22.16 -0.25 29.34
N ALA A 344 -21.25 -1.11 29.75
CA ALA A 344 -21.41 -1.96 30.94
C ALA A 344 -20.14 -1.94 31.78
N VAL A 345 -20.33 -1.80 33.09
CA VAL A 345 -19.25 -1.85 34.08
C VAL A 345 -19.43 -3.12 34.91
N GLU A 346 -18.34 -3.87 35.11
CA GLU A 346 -18.33 -5.08 35.92
C GLU A 346 -17.04 -5.20 36.75
N PRO A 347 -17.03 -5.98 37.86
CA PRO A 347 -15.80 -6.20 38.60
C PRO A 347 -14.75 -6.91 37.75
N LEU A 348 -13.48 -6.51 37.90
CA LEU A 348 -12.34 -7.15 37.21
C LEU A 348 -11.36 -7.78 38.23
N ALA A 349 -10.92 -6.99 39.20
CA ALA A 349 -9.98 -7.40 40.23
C ALA A 349 -10.11 -6.41 41.44
N PRO A 350 -9.54 -6.69 42.61
CA PRO A 350 -9.49 -5.71 43.68
C PRO A 350 -8.93 -4.35 43.24
N GLY A 351 -9.70 -3.28 43.43
CA GLY A 351 -9.36 -1.93 42.99
C GLY A 351 -9.43 -1.68 41.46
N LYS A 352 -9.99 -2.63 40.70
CA LYS A 352 -10.13 -2.51 39.23
C LYS A 352 -11.53 -2.93 38.76
N LEU A 353 -12.13 -2.13 37.93
CA LEU A 353 -13.37 -2.42 37.24
C LEU A 353 -13.11 -2.58 35.71
N LYS A 354 -13.94 -3.39 35.04
CA LYS A 354 -13.92 -3.49 33.57
C LYS A 354 -15.06 -2.66 33.00
N LEU A 355 -14.71 -1.73 32.12
CA LEU A 355 -15.67 -1.01 31.28
C LEU A 355 -15.69 -1.66 29.90
N THR A 356 -16.85 -2.09 29.46
CA THR A 356 -17.09 -2.64 28.12
C THR A 356 -18.02 -1.71 27.35
N MET A 357 -17.61 -1.26 26.18
CA MET A 357 -18.46 -0.57 25.21
C MET A 357 -18.60 -1.37 23.94
N LYS A 358 -19.86 -1.52 23.49
CA LYS A 358 -20.19 -2.17 22.21
C LYS A 358 -21.04 -1.22 21.38
N ILE A 359 -20.75 -1.14 20.10
CA ILE A 359 -21.59 -0.47 19.12
C ILE A 359 -21.90 -1.40 17.95
N VAL A 360 -23.09 -1.28 17.41
CA VAL A 360 -23.54 -2.02 16.24
C VAL A 360 -24.30 -1.07 15.32
N ARG A 361 -23.95 -1.10 14.05
CA ARG A 361 -24.64 -0.32 13.03
C ARG A 361 -26.07 -0.84 12.87
N ARG A 362 -27.02 0.10 12.77
CA ARG A 362 -28.40 -0.25 12.38
C ARG A 362 -28.44 -0.55 10.88
N ALA A 363 -29.17 -1.58 10.51
CA ALA A 363 -29.44 -1.96 9.12
C ALA A 363 -30.20 -0.84 8.38
#